data_d014519bba3043c5cb6625dbb94fdb6f
#
_entry.id   d014519bba3043c5cb6625dbb94fdb6f
#
_cell.length_a   1.000
_cell.length_b   1.000
_cell.length_c   1.000
_cell.angle_alpha   90.00
_cell.angle_beta   90.00
_cell.angle_gamma   90.00
#
_symmetry.space_group_name_H-M   'P 1'
#
loop_
_entity.id
_entity.type
_entity.pdbx_description
1 polymer ?
#
loop_
_entity_poly.entity_id
_entity_poly.type
_entity_poly.pdbx_seq_one_letter_code
_entity_poly.pdbx_strand_id
1 'polypeptide(L)'
;MYKRQPSRRPTDGRYGENPNRLQHYYQYQVILKPSPPDLQALYLGSLQAIGIDMGLHDIRFVEDDWESPTLGAWGLGWEVWCDGMEVSQFTYFQQVGGHDCKPVSGELTYGLERLAMYVLGVDHVMDMPFNDPDSPTPLLYGDVFRQAEQEYSRWNFDIADTDMLLQHFKDAEAECDRILSAPDTDGAGRKIIMSQPAYDQCIKASHLFNLMDARGVISVTERQAYIGRVRALAKRCADAFVMTDAGASH
;
A
#
# COMPACT_ATOMS: atom_id res chain seq x y z
N MET A 1 10.63 -0.48 -12.25
CA MET A 1 10.69 -1.32 -11.01
C MET A 1 9.37 -2.04 -10.87
N TYR A 2 9.38 -3.28 -10.41
CA TYR A 2 8.16 -4.02 -10.09
C TYR A 2 8.38 -4.86 -8.83
N LYS A 3 7.30 -5.11 -8.08
CA LYS A 3 7.31 -5.95 -6.87
C LYS A 3 5.93 -6.54 -6.58
N ARG A 4 5.89 -7.72 -5.98
CA ARG A 4 4.73 -8.28 -5.30
C ARG A 4 4.88 -8.03 -3.80
N GLN A 5 3.86 -7.55 -3.16
CA GLN A 5 3.87 -7.25 -1.73
C GLN A 5 2.52 -7.54 -1.09
N PRO A 6 2.49 -7.98 0.19
CA PRO A 6 1.27 -7.93 0.98
C PRO A 6 0.94 -6.47 1.31
N SER A 7 -0.35 -6.15 1.28
CA SER A 7 -0.89 -4.88 1.76
C SER A 7 -1.80 -5.15 2.95
N ARG A 8 -1.70 -4.33 4.00
CA ARG A 8 -2.56 -4.39 5.18
C ARG A 8 -3.30 -3.09 5.34
N ARG A 9 -4.62 -3.19 5.49
CA ARG A 9 -5.53 -2.06 5.67
C ARG A 9 -6.40 -2.28 6.91
N PRO A 10 -5.89 -1.99 8.12
CA PRO A 10 -6.61 -2.25 9.37
C PRO A 10 -7.98 -1.56 9.47
N THR A 11 -8.18 -0.45 8.75
CA THR A 11 -9.39 0.36 8.77
C THR A 11 -10.42 -0.02 7.70
N ASP A 12 -10.12 -0.98 6.82
CA ASP A 12 -10.94 -1.25 5.63
C ASP A 12 -12.28 -1.97 5.88
N GLY A 13 -12.64 -2.15 7.11
CA GLY A 13 -13.90 -2.76 7.52
C GLY A 13 -13.70 -4.07 8.28
N ARG A 14 -14.78 -4.47 8.95
CA ARG A 14 -14.80 -5.72 9.72
C ARG A 14 -14.96 -6.91 8.78
N TYR A 15 -14.37 -8.03 9.16
CA TYR A 15 -14.59 -9.28 8.44
C TYR A 15 -16.09 -9.60 8.30
N GLY A 16 -16.50 -9.92 7.07
CA GLY A 16 -17.87 -10.28 6.73
C GLY A 16 -18.79 -9.11 6.36
N GLU A 17 -18.39 -7.85 6.57
CA GLU A 17 -19.18 -6.68 6.13
C GLU A 17 -19.11 -6.49 4.60
N ASN A 18 -18.00 -6.85 3.98
CA ASN A 18 -17.84 -6.84 2.52
C ASN A 18 -17.12 -8.13 2.08
N PRO A 19 -17.78 -9.01 1.31
CA PRO A 19 -17.26 -10.35 1.00
C PRO A 19 -15.96 -10.37 0.18
N ASN A 20 -15.71 -9.32 -0.63
CA ASN A 20 -14.54 -9.21 -1.51
C ASN A 20 -13.54 -8.15 -1.05
N ARG A 21 -13.61 -7.74 0.22
CA ARG A 21 -12.69 -6.80 0.83
C ARG A 21 -11.93 -7.46 1.97
N LEU A 22 -10.61 -7.56 1.81
CA LEU A 22 -9.72 -8.19 2.78
C LEU A 22 -8.89 -7.12 3.47
N GLN A 23 -8.62 -7.30 4.78
CA GLN A 23 -7.67 -6.46 5.51
C GLN A 23 -6.21 -6.77 5.13
N HIS A 24 -5.96 -7.96 4.58
CA HIS A 24 -4.66 -8.41 4.08
C HIS A 24 -4.82 -9.04 2.70
N TYR A 25 -4.18 -8.45 1.69
CA TYR A 25 -4.24 -8.91 0.31
C TYR A 25 -2.91 -8.65 -0.40
N TYR A 26 -2.74 -9.20 -1.58
CA TYR A 26 -1.51 -9.06 -2.35
C TYR A 26 -1.67 -8.06 -3.49
N GLN A 27 -0.66 -7.23 -3.65
CA GLN A 27 -0.55 -6.31 -4.78
C GLN A 27 0.66 -6.66 -5.63
N TYR A 28 0.50 -6.52 -6.95
CA TYR A 28 1.63 -6.41 -7.87
C TYR A 28 1.73 -4.95 -8.32
N GLN A 29 2.85 -4.33 -8.02
CA GLN A 29 3.09 -2.92 -8.29
C GLN A 29 4.19 -2.76 -9.32
N VAL A 30 3.94 -1.95 -10.36
CA VAL A 30 4.89 -1.60 -11.41
C VAL A 30 5.05 -0.08 -11.41
N ILE A 31 6.30 0.40 -11.37
CA ILE A 31 6.64 1.82 -11.49
C ILE A 31 7.56 2.00 -12.68
N LEU A 32 7.16 2.83 -13.65
CA LEU A 32 7.92 3.23 -14.81
C LEU A 32 8.31 4.72 -14.68
N LYS A 33 9.60 5.01 -14.73
CA LYS A 33 10.14 6.36 -14.57
C LYS A 33 11.21 6.61 -15.66
N PRO A 34 11.01 7.58 -16.55
CA PRO A 34 9.79 8.37 -16.71
C PRO A 34 8.59 7.53 -17.14
N SER A 35 7.37 8.06 -16.95
CA SER A 35 6.16 7.41 -17.47
C SER A 35 6.22 7.35 -19.00
N PRO A 36 6.07 6.16 -19.63
CA PRO A 36 5.96 6.07 -21.08
C PRO A 36 4.62 6.66 -21.57
N PRO A 37 4.57 7.24 -22.79
CA PRO A 37 3.36 7.86 -23.31
C PRO A 37 2.23 6.87 -23.61
N ASP A 38 2.55 5.58 -23.79
CA ASP A 38 1.63 4.48 -24.08
C ASP A 38 1.32 3.62 -22.84
N LEU A 39 1.52 4.14 -21.63
CA LEU A 39 1.34 3.40 -20.38
C LEU A 39 -0.04 2.73 -20.27
N GLN A 40 -1.12 3.41 -20.72
CA GLN A 40 -2.46 2.83 -20.74
C GLN A 40 -2.56 1.63 -21.68
N ALA A 41 -1.96 1.68 -22.87
CA ALA A 41 -1.93 0.56 -23.80
C ALA A 41 -1.12 -0.62 -23.25
N LEU A 42 0.00 -0.36 -22.59
CA LEU A 42 0.80 -1.37 -21.90
C LEU A 42 0.01 -2.04 -20.78
N TYR A 43 -0.74 -1.26 -20.00
CA TYR A 43 -1.61 -1.80 -18.97
C TYR A 43 -2.69 -2.74 -19.55
N LEU A 44 -3.45 -2.28 -20.55
CA LEU A 44 -4.47 -3.09 -21.21
C LEU A 44 -3.88 -4.37 -21.82
N GLY A 45 -2.72 -4.26 -22.47
CA GLY A 45 -1.98 -5.43 -22.96
C GLY A 45 -1.58 -6.39 -21.88
N SER A 46 -1.30 -5.93 -20.66
CA SER A 46 -1.01 -6.80 -19.52
C SER A 46 -2.23 -7.58 -19.03
N LEU A 47 -3.41 -6.97 -19.03
CA LEU A 47 -4.67 -7.67 -18.72
C LEU A 47 -4.97 -8.77 -19.73
N GLN A 48 -4.80 -8.48 -21.02
CA GLN A 48 -4.92 -9.50 -22.08
C GLN A 48 -3.93 -10.66 -21.89
N ALA A 49 -2.69 -10.35 -21.54
CA ALA A 49 -1.64 -11.35 -21.36
C ALA A 49 -1.92 -12.33 -20.20
N ILE A 50 -2.67 -11.92 -19.20
CA ILE A 50 -3.10 -12.79 -18.08
C ILE A 50 -4.45 -13.48 -18.33
N GLY A 51 -5.06 -13.30 -19.51
CA GLY A 51 -6.26 -14.02 -19.92
C GLY A 51 -7.58 -13.24 -19.78
N ILE A 52 -7.54 -11.95 -19.47
CA ILE A 52 -8.75 -11.10 -19.43
C ILE A 52 -9.04 -10.63 -20.85
N ASP A 53 -10.10 -11.17 -21.46
CA ASP A 53 -10.50 -10.82 -22.82
C ASP A 53 -11.28 -9.48 -22.84
N MET A 54 -10.67 -8.45 -23.43
CA MET A 54 -11.28 -7.12 -23.59
C MET A 54 -12.57 -7.11 -24.40
N GLY A 55 -12.84 -8.16 -25.18
CA GLY A 55 -14.09 -8.32 -25.94
C GLY A 55 -15.24 -8.87 -25.12
N LEU A 56 -14.96 -9.49 -23.99
CA LEU A 56 -15.93 -10.12 -23.09
C LEU A 56 -16.16 -9.33 -21.80
N HIS A 57 -15.20 -8.51 -21.39
CA HIS A 57 -15.25 -7.75 -20.14
C HIS A 57 -15.34 -6.24 -20.39
N ASP A 58 -16.14 -5.56 -19.57
CA ASP A 58 -16.27 -4.10 -19.58
C ASP A 58 -15.16 -3.48 -18.74
N ILE A 59 -14.12 -2.95 -19.41
CA ILE A 59 -13.00 -2.28 -18.72
C ILE A 59 -13.22 -0.77 -18.74
N ARG A 60 -13.29 -0.16 -17.55
CA ARG A 60 -13.49 1.27 -17.37
C ARG A 60 -12.37 1.88 -16.55
N PHE A 61 -11.90 3.06 -16.98
CA PHE A 61 -11.05 3.94 -16.21
C PHE A 61 -11.94 4.99 -15.55
N VAL A 62 -12.08 4.91 -14.24
CA VAL A 62 -12.86 5.84 -13.43
C VAL A 62 -11.89 6.79 -12.76
N GLU A 63 -12.02 8.10 -13.00
CA GLU A 63 -11.12 9.11 -12.42
C GLU A 63 -11.18 9.06 -10.90
N ASP A 64 -10.03 8.85 -10.28
CA ASP A 64 -9.83 8.80 -8.84
C ASP A 64 -8.38 9.19 -8.54
N ASP A 65 -8.18 10.45 -8.16
CA ASP A 65 -6.86 10.96 -7.79
C ASP A 65 -6.38 10.26 -6.52
N TRP A 66 -5.26 9.58 -6.66
CA TRP A 66 -4.66 8.86 -5.55
C TRP A 66 -3.97 9.80 -4.57
N GLU A 67 -4.28 9.66 -3.29
CA GLU A 67 -3.66 10.42 -2.22
C GLU A 67 -3.20 9.53 -1.05
N SER A 68 -2.05 9.89 -0.50
CA SER A 68 -1.60 9.39 0.80
C SER A 68 -1.22 10.58 1.70
N PRO A 69 -2.18 11.10 2.48
CA PRO A 69 -1.97 12.27 3.32
C PRO A 69 -0.85 12.11 4.33
N THR A 70 -0.65 10.90 4.86
CA THR A 70 0.43 10.58 5.82
C THR A 70 1.81 10.54 5.17
N LEU A 71 1.90 10.26 3.87
CA LEU A 71 3.17 10.25 3.14
C LEU A 71 3.47 11.57 2.42
N GLY A 72 2.52 12.53 2.43
CA GLY A 72 2.65 13.73 1.62
C GLY A 72 2.82 13.39 0.14
N ALA A 73 2.03 12.41 -0.32
CA ALA A 73 2.09 11.91 -1.69
C ALA A 73 0.72 12.00 -2.35
N TRP A 74 0.71 12.32 -3.65
CA TRP A 74 -0.49 12.30 -4.47
C TRP A 74 -0.14 12.15 -5.95
N GLY A 75 -1.14 11.75 -6.74
CA GLY A 75 -1.00 11.61 -8.18
C GLY A 75 -2.35 11.64 -8.88
N LEU A 76 -2.33 12.06 -10.15
CA LEU A 76 -3.48 11.92 -11.03
C LEU A 76 -3.74 10.44 -11.26
N GLY A 77 -4.94 9.98 -11.00
CA GLY A 77 -5.24 8.56 -10.93
C GLY A 77 -6.56 8.14 -11.52
N TRP A 78 -6.65 6.85 -11.76
CA TRP A 78 -7.87 6.16 -12.17
C TRP A 78 -7.95 4.81 -11.46
N GLU A 79 -9.11 4.51 -10.92
CA GLU A 79 -9.48 3.13 -10.65
C GLU A 79 -9.78 2.43 -11.97
N VAL A 80 -9.22 1.24 -12.20
CA VAL A 80 -9.58 0.44 -13.35
C VAL A 80 -10.55 -0.64 -12.91
N TRP A 81 -11.75 -0.58 -13.45
CA TRP A 81 -12.85 -1.46 -13.14
C TRP A 81 -13.01 -2.51 -14.24
N CYS A 82 -13.24 -3.75 -13.84
CA CYS A 82 -13.62 -4.86 -14.70
C CYS A 82 -15.02 -5.29 -14.28
N ASP A 83 -16.00 -5.22 -15.19
CA ASP A 83 -17.40 -5.59 -14.94
C ASP A 83 -17.99 -5.00 -13.66
N GLY A 84 -17.61 -3.78 -13.31
CA GLY A 84 -18.13 -3.09 -12.14
C GLY A 84 -17.37 -3.33 -10.83
N MET A 85 -16.24 -4.05 -10.85
CA MET A 85 -15.34 -4.19 -9.69
C MET A 85 -13.96 -3.62 -10.00
N GLU A 86 -13.45 -2.77 -9.12
CA GLU A 86 -12.07 -2.26 -9.18
C GLU A 86 -11.07 -3.42 -9.10
N VAL A 87 -10.18 -3.51 -10.08
CA VAL A 87 -9.12 -4.54 -10.15
C VAL A 87 -7.72 -3.98 -10.04
N SER A 88 -7.54 -2.69 -10.37
CA SER A 88 -6.24 -2.02 -10.36
C SER A 88 -6.39 -0.52 -10.11
N GLN A 89 -5.31 0.07 -9.58
CA GLN A 89 -5.11 1.51 -9.53
C GLN A 89 -4.05 1.90 -10.57
N PHE A 90 -4.31 2.95 -11.33
CA PHE A 90 -3.43 3.52 -12.33
C PHE A 90 -3.10 4.97 -11.95
N THR A 91 -1.84 5.32 -11.75
CA THR A 91 -1.47 6.62 -11.17
C THR A 91 -0.27 7.26 -11.85
N TYR A 92 -0.35 8.56 -12.11
CA TYR A 92 0.78 9.40 -12.46
C TYR A 92 1.20 10.22 -11.24
N PHE A 93 2.27 9.81 -10.57
CA PHE A 93 2.74 10.47 -9.36
C PHE A 93 3.19 11.90 -9.62
N GLN A 94 2.60 12.84 -8.88
CA GLN A 94 2.92 14.26 -8.94
C GLN A 94 3.84 14.68 -7.79
N GLN A 95 3.63 14.10 -6.60
CA GLN A 95 4.41 14.44 -5.41
C GLN A 95 4.58 13.22 -4.51
N VAL A 96 5.75 13.07 -3.88
CA VAL A 96 6.06 12.05 -2.87
C VAL A 96 6.93 12.67 -1.78
N GLY A 97 6.54 12.51 -0.51
CA GLY A 97 7.28 13.05 0.64
C GLY A 97 7.40 14.59 0.60
N GLY A 98 6.46 15.27 -0.04
CA GLY A 98 6.48 16.72 -0.23
C GLY A 98 7.38 17.20 -1.38
N HIS A 99 8.02 16.30 -2.15
CA HIS A 99 8.84 16.62 -3.31
C HIS A 99 8.08 16.36 -4.61
N ASP A 100 8.14 17.29 -5.56
CA ASP A 100 7.61 17.09 -6.90
C ASP A 100 8.34 15.96 -7.61
N CYS A 101 7.59 15.08 -8.27
CA CYS A 101 8.15 14.00 -9.08
C CYS A 101 8.63 14.52 -10.44
N LYS A 102 9.95 14.58 -10.63
CA LYS A 102 10.59 14.97 -11.89
C LYS A 102 11.65 13.96 -12.29
N PRO A 103 11.44 13.20 -13.38
CA PRO A 103 10.22 13.15 -14.19
C PRO A 103 9.05 12.49 -13.46
N VAL A 104 7.83 12.75 -13.93
CA VAL A 104 6.61 12.06 -13.48
C VAL A 104 6.77 10.57 -13.78
N SER A 105 6.45 9.73 -12.79
CA SER A 105 6.41 8.27 -12.95
C SER A 105 4.97 7.80 -13.11
N GLY A 106 4.78 6.78 -13.97
CA GLY A 106 3.55 6.03 -14.03
C GLY A 106 3.60 4.81 -13.13
N GLU A 107 2.53 4.57 -12.41
CA GLU A 107 2.39 3.42 -11.52
C GLU A 107 1.15 2.62 -11.88
N LEU A 108 1.28 1.30 -11.82
CA LEU A 108 0.21 0.34 -11.97
C LEU A 108 0.19 -0.54 -10.71
N THR A 109 -0.90 -0.50 -9.96
CA THR A 109 -1.09 -1.35 -8.78
C THR A 109 -2.23 -2.33 -9.03
N TYR A 110 -1.88 -3.60 -9.23
CA TYR A 110 -2.82 -4.69 -9.49
C TYR A 110 -3.24 -5.34 -8.17
N GLY A 111 -4.55 -5.43 -7.92
CA GLY A 111 -5.13 -6.25 -6.85
C GLY A 111 -5.18 -7.71 -7.28
N LEU A 112 -4.25 -8.52 -6.77
CA LEU A 112 -4.04 -9.88 -7.31
C LEU A 112 -5.22 -10.80 -7.07
N GLU A 113 -5.87 -10.73 -5.91
CA GLU A 113 -7.03 -11.55 -5.58
C GLU A 113 -8.21 -11.25 -6.51
N ARG A 114 -8.52 -9.98 -6.76
CA ARG A 114 -9.61 -9.59 -7.65
C ARG A 114 -9.35 -10.01 -9.11
N LEU A 115 -8.13 -9.82 -9.59
CA LEU A 115 -7.75 -10.30 -10.93
C LEU A 115 -7.82 -11.82 -11.03
N ALA A 116 -7.36 -12.54 -10.01
CA ALA A 116 -7.43 -13.99 -9.97
C ALA A 116 -8.89 -14.51 -10.00
N MET A 117 -9.82 -13.82 -9.31
CA MET A 117 -11.25 -14.15 -9.37
C MET A 117 -11.77 -14.13 -10.82
N TYR A 118 -11.43 -13.10 -11.61
CA TYR A 118 -11.82 -13.01 -13.02
C TYR A 118 -11.20 -14.10 -13.88
N VAL A 119 -9.89 -14.33 -13.72
CA VAL A 119 -9.19 -15.37 -14.49
C VAL A 119 -9.71 -16.78 -14.17
N LEU A 120 -10.11 -17.02 -12.91
CA LEU A 120 -10.61 -18.31 -12.44
C LEU A 120 -12.13 -18.47 -12.56
N GLY A 121 -12.86 -17.39 -12.87
CA GLY A 121 -14.33 -17.41 -12.98
C GLY A 121 -15.03 -17.69 -11.66
N VAL A 122 -14.53 -17.15 -10.53
CA VAL A 122 -15.12 -17.31 -9.20
C VAL A 122 -15.66 -15.97 -8.68
N ASP A 123 -16.82 -16.02 -8.00
CA ASP A 123 -17.52 -14.83 -7.51
C ASP A 123 -17.07 -14.36 -6.11
N HIS A 124 -16.39 -15.23 -5.36
CA HIS A 124 -15.97 -14.95 -4.01
C HIS A 124 -14.50 -15.31 -3.79
N VAL A 125 -13.74 -14.39 -3.21
CA VAL A 125 -12.29 -14.54 -3.00
C VAL A 125 -11.92 -15.81 -2.22
N MET A 126 -12.73 -16.20 -1.23
CA MET A 126 -12.46 -17.37 -0.40
C MET A 126 -12.68 -18.71 -1.12
N ASP A 127 -13.33 -18.68 -2.28
CA ASP A 127 -13.64 -19.88 -3.08
C ASP A 127 -12.61 -20.13 -4.19
N MET A 128 -11.60 -19.25 -4.32
CA MET A 128 -10.52 -19.44 -5.28
C MET A 128 -9.71 -20.71 -4.95
N PRO A 129 -9.37 -21.55 -5.94
CA PRO A 129 -8.39 -22.62 -5.76
C PRO A 129 -7.03 -22.04 -5.30
N PHE A 130 -6.49 -22.56 -4.20
CA PHE A 130 -5.18 -22.17 -3.70
C PHE A 130 -4.04 -23.03 -4.25
N ASN A 131 -4.33 -24.29 -4.51
CA ASN A 131 -3.44 -25.23 -5.18
C ASN A 131 -4.15 -25.85 -6.38
N ASP A 132 -3.49 -26.79 -7.06
CA ASP A 132 -4.06 -27.51 -8.17
C ASP A 132 -5.40 -28.18 -7.74
N PRO A 133 -6.53 -27.88 -8.41
CA PRO A 133 -7.83 -28.50 -8.09
C PRO A 133 -7.83 -30.03 -8.19
N ASP A 134 -6.97 -30.61 -9.04
CA ASP A 134 -6.80 -32.05 -9.20
C ASP A 134 -5.83 -32.67 -8.18
N SER A 135 -5.34 -31.88 -7.24
CA SER A 135 -4.51 -32.36 -6.13
C SER A 135 -5.27 -33.39 -5.28
N PRO A 136 -4.58 -34.38 -4.68
CA PRO A 136 -5.19 -35.28 -3.69
C PRO A 136 -5.76 -34.56 -2.46
N THR A 137 -5.30 -33.34 -2.22
CA THR A 137 -5.76 -32.46 -1.14
C THR A 137 -6.01 -31.07 -1.70
N PRO A 138 -7.13 -30.84 -2.41
CA PRO A 138 -7.46 -29.52 -2.93
C PRO A 138 -7.71 -28.54 -1.76
N LEU A 139 -7.16 -27.34 -1.89
CA LEU A 139 -7.32 -26.26 -0.92
C LEU A 139 -7.93 -25.04 -1.61
N LEU A 140 -8.78 -24.34 -0.88
CA LEU A 140 -9.29 -23.04 -1.27
C LEU A 140 -8.51 -21.91 -0.58
N TYR A 141 -8.56 -20.73 -1.13
CA TYR A 141 -8.01 -19.53 -0.52
C TYR A 141 -8.55 -19.32 0.91
N GLY A 142 -9.84 -19.61 1.10
CA GLY A 142 -10.50 -19.56 2.40
C GLY A 142 -9.94 -20.53 3.43
N ASP A 143 -9.49 -21.72 3.01
CA ASP A 143 -8.89 -22.71 3.94
C ASP A 143 -7.57 -22.19 4.52
N VAL A 144 -6.85 -21.35 3.76
CA VAL A 144 -5.53 -20.82 4.14
C VAL A 144 -5.66 -19.50 4.90
N PHE A 145 -6.54 -18.59 4.47
CA PHE A 145 -6.52 -17.19 4.93
C PHE A 145 -7.71 -16.75 5.77
N ARG A 146 -8.84 -17.47 5.75
CA ARG A 146 -10.07 -17.08 6.44
C ARG A 146 -9.87 -16.86 7.94
N GLN A 147 -9.17 -17.77 8.60
CA GLN A 147 -8.90 -17.64 10.03
C GLN A 147 -8.08 -16.38 10.33
N ALA A 148 -7.03 -16.12 9.55
CA ALA A 148 -6.21 -14.93 9.72
C ALA A 148 -7.03 -13.64 9.53
N GLU A 149 -7.90 -13.58 8.51
CA GLU A 149 -8.80 -12.43 8.27
C GLU A 149 -9.74 -12.21 9.47
N GLN A 150 -10.32 -13.26 10.04
CA GLN A 150 -11.19 -13.19 11.22
C GLN A 150 -10.43 -12.70 12.46
N GLU A 151 -9.27 -13.27 12.73
CA GLU A 151 -8.46 -12.94 13.91
C GLU A 151 -7.91 -11.51 13.83
N TYR A 152 -7.33 -11.12 12.70
CA TYR A 152 -6.81 -9.77 12.53
C TYR A 152 -7.91 -8.71 12.51
N SER A 153 -9.08 -8.99 11.90
CA SER A 153 -10.22 -8.09 11.98
C SER A 153 -10.64 -7.86 13.43
N ARG A 154 -10.81 -8.94 14.21
CA ARG A 154 -11.13 -8.84 15.62
C ARG A 154 -10.06 -8.08 16.42
N TRP A 155 -8.79 -8.36 16.15
CA TRP A 155 -7.71 -7.65 16.81
C TRP A 155 -7.71 -6.16 16.47
N ASN A 156 -7.83 -5.81 15.18
CA ASN A 156 -7.82 -4.43 14.71
C ASN A 156 -8.95 -3.58 15.32
N PHE A 157 -10.16 -4.15 15.44
CA PHE A 157 -11.34 -3.39 15.83
C PHE A 157 -11.73 -3.53 17.30
N ASP A 158 -11.39 -4.64 17.96
CA ASP A 158 -11.93 -4.95 19.28
C ASP A 158 -10.89 -5.18 20.38
N ILE A 159 -9.73 -5.81 20.06
CA ILE A 159 -8.84 -6.39 21.08
C ILE A 159 -7.55 -5.59 21.26
N ALA A 160 -7.01 -4.96 20.21
CA ALA A 160 -5.72 -4.27 20.31
C ALA A 160 -5.71 -3.27 21.47
N ASP A 161 -4.69 -3.34 22.33
CA ASP A 161 -4.51 -2.45 23.48
C ASP A 161 -4.15 -1.05 23.00
N THR A 162 -5.03 -0.10 23.27
CA THR A 162 -4.93 1.27 22.75
C THR A 162 -3.82 2.09 23.40
N ASP A 163 -3.54 1.86 24.69
CA ASP A 163 -2.45 2.55 25.39
C ASP A 163 -1.09 2.08 24.89
N MET A 164 -0.97 0.76 24.67
CA MET A 164 0.22 0.17 24.07
C MET A 164 0.44 0.64 22.64
N LEU A 165 -0.61 0.72 21.80
CA LEU A 165 -0.52 1.25 20.44
C LEU A 165 -0.04 2.71 20.46
N LEU A 166 -0.59 3.53 21.36
CA LEU A 166 -0.18 4.93 21.50
C LEU A 166 1.28 5.05 21.94
N GLN A 167 1.73 4.20 22.89
CA GLN A 167 3.12 4.21 23.33
C GLN A 167 4.06 3.80 22.18
N HIS A 168 3.75 2.74 21.45
CA HIS A 168 4.53 2.30 20.30
C HIS A 168 4.59 3.35 19.19
N PHE A 169 3.49 4.10 18.98
CA PHE A 169 3.49 5.23 18.04
C PHE A 169 4.51 6.29 18.45
N LYS A 170 4.51 6.70 19.74
CA LYS A 170 5.47 7.67 20.27
C LYS A 170 6.91 7.17 20.17
N ASP A 171 7.13 5.88 20.45
CA ASP A 171 8.46 5.26 20.37
C ASP A 171 8.98 5.25 18.92
N ALA A 172 8.13 4.89 17.96
CA ALA A 172 8.49 4.90 16.53
C ALA A 172 8.78 6.33 16.03
N GLU A 173 7.98 7.31 16.44
CA GLU A 173 8.21 8.72 16.12
C GLU A 173 9.54 9.20 16.69
N ALA A 174 9.78 8.97 17.98
CA ALA A 174 11.02 9.38 18.66
C ALA A 174 12.26 8.70 18.06
N GLU A 175 12.16 7.41 17.70
CA GLU A 175 13.27 6.69 17.09
C GLU A 175 13.55 7.18 15.66
N CYS A 176 12.52 7.50 14.87
CA CYS A 176 12.68 8.14 13.57
C CYS A 176 13.46 9.46 13.69
N ASP A 177 13.07 10.30 14.64
CA ASP A 177 13.73 11.59 14.91
C ASP A 177 15.17 11.40 15.36
N ARG A 178 15.43 10.43 16.23
CA ARG A 178 16.78 10.11 16.72
C ARG A 178 17.68 9.66 15.58
N ILE A 179 17.20 8.79 14.70
CA ILE A 179 17.96 8.29 13.56
C ILE A 179 18.30 9.42 12.59
N LEU A 180 17.33 10.29 12.26
CA LEU A 180 17.53 11.43 11.36
C LEU A 180 18.43 12.52 11.96
N SER A 181 18.61 12.53 13.27
CA SER A 181 19.49 13.46 14.00
C SER A 181 20.88 12.88 14.27
N ALA A 182 21.12 11.62 13.87
CA ALA A 182 22.42 10.99 14.02
C ALA A 182 23.48 11.69 13.13
N PRO A 183 24.77 11.63 13.50
CA PRO A 183 25.82 12.15 12.64
C PRO A 183 25.79 11.51 11.24
N ASP A 184 25.99 12.34 10.22
CA ASP A 184 26.01 11.91 8.80
C ASP A 184 27.25 11.06 8.42
N THR A 185 28.15 10.83 9.38
CA THR A 185 29.39 10.08 9.15
C THR A 185 29.51 8.92 10.14
N ASP A 186 30.02 7.78 9.65
CA ASP A 186 30.38 6.66 10.51
C ASP A 186 31.74 6.88 11.23
N GLY A 187 32.10 5.93 12.09
CA GLY A 187 33.38 5.97 12.82
C GLY A 187 34.65 5.96 11.93
N ALA A 188 34.51 5.66 10.63
CA ALA A 188 35.56 5.72 9.63
C ALA A 188 35.55 7.02 8.78
N GLY A 189 34.65 7.96 9.09
CA GLY A 189 34.51 9.24 8.38
C GLY A 189 33.77 9.14 7.04
N ARG A 190 33.10 8.00 6.74
CA ARG A 190 32.29 7.85 5.52
C ARG A 190 30.95 8.50 5.73
N LYS A 191 30.48 9.29 4.74
CA LYS A 191 29.14 9.89 4.78
C LYS A 191 28.07 8.79 4.63
N ILE A 192 27.25 8.63 5.67
CA ILE A 192 26.15 7.66 5.71
C ILE A 192 24.92 8.35 6.27
N ILE A 193 23.98 8.71 5.41
CA ILE A 193 22.70 9.32 5.80
C ILE A 193 21.69 8.21 6.04
N MET A 194 21.10 8.18 7.25
CA MET A 194 20.25 7.07 7.74
C MET A 194 18.78 7.23 7.33
N SER A 195 18.50 7.53 6.06
CA SER A 195 17.13 7.78 5.58
C SER A 195 16.23 6.53 5.60
N GLN A 196 16.73 5.37 5.19
CA GLN A 196 15.94 4.14 5.10
C GLN A 196 15.53 3.58 6.47
N PRO A 197 16.45 3.39 7.44
CA PRO A 197 16.07 2.98 8.79
C PRO A 197 15.10 3.94 9.49
N ALA A 198 15.24 5.25 9.23
CA ALA A 198 14.29 6.24 9.71
C ALA A 198 12.91 6.06 9.08
N TYR A 199 12.87 5.79 7.77
CA TYR A 199 11.60 5.56 7.06
C TYR A 199 10.89 4.29 7.54
N ASP A 200 11.62 3.24 7.95
CA ASP A 200 11.02 2.05 8.59
C ASP A 200 10.26 2.42 9.87
N GLN A 201 10.77 3.36 10.66
CA GLN A 201 10.05 3.85 11.84
C GLN A 201 8.85 4.72 11.46
N CYS A 202 8.96 5.53 10.41
CA CYS A 202 7.83 6.29 9.86
C CYS A 202 6.69 5.36 9.41
N ILE A 203 6.99 4.26 8.71
CA ILE A 203 6.01 3.25 8.29
C ILE A 203 5.34 2.60 9.51
N LYS A 204 6.11 2.27 10.57
CA LYS A 204 5.55 1.76 11.82
C LYS A 204 4.60 2.75 12.47
N ALA A 205 4.98 4.02 12.57
CA ALA A 205 4.11 5.07 13.11
C ALA A 205 2.81 5.20 12.30
N SER A 206 2.89 5.17 10.96
CA SER A 206 1.72 5.18 10.08
C SER A 206 0.79 3.98 10.31
N HIS A 207 1.35 2.77 10.46
CA HIS A 207 0.56 1.57 10.74
C HIS A 207 -0.12 1.63 12.12
N LEU A 208 0.59 2.09 13.15
CA LEU A 208 0.05 2.24 14.50
C LEU A 208 -1.06 3.29 14.55
N PHE A 209 -0.92 4.39 13.81
CA PHE A 209 -1.99 5.36 13.62
C PHE A 209 -3.25 4.71 13.01
N ASN A 210 -3.11 3.91 11.94
CA ASN A 210 -4.23 3.22 11.33
C ASN A 210 -4.91 2.21 12.29
N LEU A 211 -4.15 1.54 13.15
CA LEU A 211 -4.71 0.66 14.19
C LEU A 211 -5.49 1.45 15.25
N MET A 212 -4.96 2.57 15.72
CA MET A 212 -5.67 3.44 16.67
C MET A 212 -6.94 4.03 16.04
N ASP A 213 -6.91 4.40 14.76
CA ASP A 213 -8.08 4.87 14.01
C ASP A 213 -9.14 3.75 13.89
N ALA A 214 -8.74 2.51 13.55
CA ALA A 214 -9.63 1.34 13.53
C ALA A 214 -10.26 1.04 14.89
N ARG A 215 -9.49 1.22 15.99
CA ARG A 215 -9.99 1.08 17.36
C ARG A 215 -10.95 2.21 17.78
N GLY A 216 -11.11 3.27 16.96
CA GLY A 216 -11.99 4.39 17.24
C GLY A 216 -11.54 5.27 18.42
N VAL A 217 -10.27 5.21 18.80
CA VAL A 217 -9.72 5.99 19.95
C VAL A 217 -9.15 7.34 19.55
N ILE A 218 -9.15 7.65 18.25
CA ILE A 218 -8.72 8.93 17.70
C ILE A 218 -9.95 9.72 17.28
N SER A 219 -10.16 10.90 17.86
CA SER A 219 -11.23 11.81 17.43
C SER A 219 -10.95 12.39 16.04
N VAL A 220 -11.98 12.87 15.35
CA VAL A 220 -11.87 13.51 14.04
C VAL A 220 -10.85 14.66 14.05
N THR A 221 -10.81 15.45 15.13
CA THR A 221 -9.86 16.57 15.28
C THR A 221 -8.42 16.06 15.47
N GLU A 222 -8.24 15.04 16.31
CA GLU A 222 -6.92 14.44 16.55
C GLU A 222 -6.37 13.72 15.33
N ARG A 223 -7.24 13.14 14.51
CA ARG A 223 -6.86 12.46 13.28
C ARG A 223 -5.99 13.34 12.36
N GLN A 224 -6.37 14.60 12.18
CA GLN A 224 -5.60 15.54 11.37
C GLN A 224 -4.22 15.83 11.99
N ALA A 225 -4.14 15.90 13.32
CA ALA A 225 -2.86 16.10 14.02
C ALA A 225 -1.93 14.88 13.84
N TYR A 226 -2.45 13.64 13.96
CA TYR A 226 -1.67 12.42 13.71
C TYR A 226 -1.20 12.31 12.26
N ILE A 227 -2.08 12.59 11.29
CA ILE A 227 -1.70 12.65 9.87
C ILE A 227 -0.56 13.65 9.66
N GLY A 228 -0.65 14.84 10.27
CA GLY A 228 0.39 15.86 10.20
C GLY A 228 1.73 15.40 10.78
N ARG A 229 1.72 14.67 11.92
CA ARG A 229 2.92 14.10 12.55
C ARG A 229 3.60 13.09 11.64
N VAL A 230 2.85 12.10 11.12
CA VAL A 230 3.42 11.07 10.22
C VAL A 230 3.93 11.71 8.93
N ARG A 231 3.20 12.69 8.36
CA ARG A 231 3.62 13.44 7.17
C ARG A 231 4.94 14.18 7.41
N ALA A 232 5.12 14.78 8.57
CA ALA A 232 6.37 15.45 8.93
C ALA A 232 7.56 14.48 8.98
N LEU A 233 7.36 13.27 9.54
CA LEU A 233 8.38 12.21 9.51
C LEU A 233 8.69 11.77 8.09
N ALA A 234 7.67 11.49 7.28
CA ALA A 234 7.84 11.07 5.88
C ALA A 234 8.62 12.11 5.06
N LYS A 235 8.27 13.40 5.23
CA LYS A 235 8.99 14.49 4.57
C LYS A 235 10.47 14.54 4.97
N ARG A 236 10.77 14.45 6.26
CA ARG A 236 12.16 14.45 6.74
C ARG A 236 12.96 13.24 6.23
N CYS A 237 12.33 12.08 6.17
CA CYS A 237 12.95 10.89 5.56
C CYS A 237 13.24 11.11 4.06
N ALA A 238 12.31 11.71 3.32
CA ALA A 238 12.50 12.05 1.92
C ALA A 238 13.59 13.11 1.73
N ASP A 239 13.59 14.18 2.54
CA ASP A 239 14.65 15.21 2.55
C ASP A 239 16.04 14.57 2.79
N ALA A 240 16.13 13.63 3.74
CA ALA A 240 17.37 12.90 4.01
C ALA A 240 17.76 11.97 2.85
N PHE A 241 16.79 11.31 2.21
CA PHE A 241 17.06 10.42 1.09
C PHE A 241 17.64 11.16 -0.13
N VAL A 242 17.11 12.33 -0.50
CA VAL A 242 17.64 13.10 -1.64
C VAL A 242 19.05 13.63 -1.40
N MET A 243 19.54 13.63 -0.15
CA MET A 243 20.92 13.95 0.20
C MET A 243 21.89 12.76 0.07
N THR A 244 21.39 11.54 -0.15
CA THR A 244 22.20 10.35 -0.41
C THR A 244 22.67 10.30 -1.86
N ASP A 245 23.70 9.52 -2.16
CA ASP A 245 24.16 9.29 -3.55
C ASP A 245 23.04 8.69 -4.41
N ALA A 246 22.23 7.80 -3.85
CA ALA A 246 21.08 7.21 -4.53
C ALA A 246 19.98 8.24 -4.82
N GLY A 247 19.72 9.17 -3.90
CA GLY A 247 18.75 10.25 -4.08
C GLY A 247 19.22 11.34 -5.02
N ALA A 248 20.51 11.68 -5.00
CA ALA A 248 21.11 12.70 -5.87
C ALA A 248 21.19 12.25 -7.35
N SER A 249 21.11 10.94 -7.61
CA SER A 249 21.22 10.36 -8.97
C SER A 249 19.88 10.36 -9.73
N HIS A 250 18.82 10.84 -9.13
CA HIS A 250 17.45 10.81 -9.62
C HIS A 250 16.78 12.16 -9.50
#